data_2086a4d42077d1d5ead2a5c4afa5077c
#
_entry.id   2086a4d42077d1d5ead2a5c4afa5077c
#
_cell.length_a   1.000
_cell.length_b   1.000
_cell.length_c   1.000
_cell.angle_alpha   90.00
_cell.angle_beta   90.00
_cell.angle_gamma   90.00
#
_symmetry.space_group_name_H-M   'P 1'
#
loop_
_entity.id
_entity.type
_entity.pdbx_description
1 polymer ?
#
loop_
_entity_poly.entity_id
_entity_poly.type
_entity_poly.pdbx_seq_one_letter_code
_entity_poly.pdbx_strand_id
1 'polypeptide(L)'
;EANLLTDPFDGLVRRINPGGTVLNGRRVDTPQHPAGFVRKLAGMGGAKAPLVPVDIAWRAQPDAENTPFPTFSATYLQFLPPELIKGKIVLIGAVLSITDRHRTPLSIIDDGDRGNMPGVMVQAHGITQILEGRRPPTVPVSWTIGLLALFATLGTGLSLLRMGIVFNVGI
;
A
#
# COMPACT_ATOMS: atom_id res chain seq x y z
N GLU A 1 -2.19 -8.07 -17.20
CA GLU A 1 -1.12 -8.40 -16.24
C GLU A 1 -1.40 -7.73 -14.90
N ALA A 2 -1.27 -8.51 -13.84
CA ALA A 2 -1.44 -8.01 -12.47
C ALA A 2 -0.14 -7.35 -11.96
N ASN A 3 0.40 -6.40 -12.71
CA ASN A 3 1.65 -5.74 -12.36
C ASN A 3 1.48 -4.86 -11.14
N LEU A 4 2.26 -5.14 -10.10
CA LEU A 4 2.38 -4.31 -8.93
C LEU A 4 3.37 -3.16 -9.20
N LEU A 5 3.08 -1.98 -8.67
CA LEU A 5 3.99 -0.84 -8.72
C LEU A 5 5.00 -0.96 -7.57
N THR A 6 6.20 -1.34 -7.93
CA THR A 6 7.35 -1.38 -7.00
C THR A 6 8.04 -0.03 -7.01
N ASP A 7 8.30 0.51 -5.83
CA ASP A 7 9.07 1.75 -5.68
C ASP A 7 10.53 1.51 -6.10
N PRO A 8 11.08 2.32 -7.04
CA PRO A 8 12.44 2.11 -7.55
C PRO A 8 13.54 2.37 -6.51
N PHE A 9 13.26 3.10 -5.42
CA PHE A 9 14.26 3.44 -4.42
C PHE A 9 14.48 2.32 -3.39
N ASP A 10 13.39 1.69 -2.92
CA ASP A 10 13.46 0.72 -1.82
C ASP A 10 12.85 -0.64 -2.13
N GLY A 11 12.29 -0.80 -3.33
CA GLY A 11 11.69 -2.05 -3.77
C GLY A 11 10.36 -2.40 -3.10
N LEU A 12 9.74 -1.48 -2.37
CA LEU A 12 8.47 -1.71 -1.69
C LEU A 12 7.28 -1.48 -2.62
N VAL A 13 6.26 -2.30 -2.47
CA VAL A 13 4.97 -2.06 -3.10
C VAL A 13 4.11 -1.25 -2.14
N ARG A 14 3.78 -0.01 -2.53
CA ARG A 14 2.97 0.92 -1.74
C ARG A 14 1.71 1.37 -2.45
N ARG A 15 1.66 1.24 -3.77
CA ARG A 15 0.63 1.88 -4.60
C ARG A 15 -0.11 0.88 -5.46
N ILE A 16 -1.40 1.17 -5.63
CA ILE A 16 -2.25 0.47 -6.59
C ILE A 16 -1.84 0.92 -7.99
N ASN A 17 -1.58 -0.05 -8.87
CA ASN A 17 -1.37 0.21 -10.29
C ASN A 17 -2.73 0.44 -10.99
N PRO A 18 -3.01 1.64 -11.50
CA PRO A 18 -4.26 1.89 -12.20
C PRO A 18 -4.28 1.25 -13.61
N GLY A 19 -3.13 0.83 -14.14
CA GLY A 19 -3.02 0.38 -15.54
C GLY A 19 -3.30 1.49 -16.54
N GLY A 20 -3.56 1.13 -17.79
CA GLY A 20 -3.80 2.08 -18.88
C GLY A 20 -2.55 2.89 -19.26
N THR A 21 -2.70 3.73 -20.26
CA THR A 21 -1.68 4.69 -20.69
C THR A 21 -2.18 6.12 -20.58
N VAL A 22 -1.28 7.10 -20.56
CA VAL A 22 -1.64 8.52 -20.52
C VAL A 22 -1.54 9.10 -21.93
N LEU A 23 -2.68 9.54 -22.46
CA LEU A 23 -2.78 10.23 -23.74
C LEU A 23 -3.41 11.61 -23.51
N ASN A 24 -2.73 12.65 -23.96
CA ASN A 24 -3.19 14.04 -23.80
C ASN A 24 -3.59 14.41 -22.36
N GLY A 25 -2.80 13.96 -21.38
CA GLY A 25 -3.05 14.20 -19.95
C GLY A 25 -4.18 13.39 -19.33
N ARG A 26 -4.84 12.52 -20.10
CA ARG A 26 -5.89 11.62 -19.58
C ARG A 26 -5.43 10.17 -19.64
N ARG A 27 -5.76 9.42 -18.60
CA ARG A 27 -5.51 7.98 -18.59
C ARG A 27 -6.62 7.26 -19.34
N VAL A 28 -6.23 6.45 -20.32
CA VAL A 28 -7.12 5.65 -21.16
C VAL A 28 -6.65 4.20 -21.19
N ASP A 29 -7.61 3.29 -21.33
CA ASP A 29 -7.32 1.88 -21.49
C ASP A 29 -7.25 1.55 -22.99
N THR A 30 -6.22 0.81 -23.36
CA THR A 30 -6.02 0.31 -24.73
C THR A 30 -5.79 -1.20 -24.70
N PRO A 31 -5.92 -1.92 -25.82
CA PRO A 31 -5.60 -3.34 -25.85
C PRO A 31 -4.17 -3.66 -25.41
N GLN A 32 -3.21 -2.77 -25.69
CA GLN A 32 -1.81 -2.91 -25.30
C GLN A 32 -1.57 -2.51 -23.85
N HIS A 33 -2.38 -1.59 -23.32
CA HIS A 33 -2.29 -1.08 -21.95
C HIS A 33 -3.67 -1.13 -21.28
N PRO A 34 -4.10 -2.32 -20.83
CA PRO A 34 -5.40 -2.49 -20.21
C PRO A 34 -5.47 -1.86 -18.82
N ALA A 35 -6.68 -1.75 -18.31
CA ALA A 35 -6.91 -1.37 -16.92
C ALA A 35 -6.13 -2.28 -15.96
N GLY A 36 -5.57 -1.70 -14.91
CA GLY A 36 -4.91 -2.46 -13.85
C GLY A 36 -5.88 -3.45 -13.18
N PHE A 37 -5.36 -4.57 -12.72
CA PHE A 37 -6.14 -5.67 -12.16
C PHE A 37 -7.08 -5.21 -11.04
N VAL A 38 -6.56 -4.46 -10.06
CA VAL A 38 -7.36 -3.91 -8.95
C VAL A 38 -8.48 -3.01 -9.45
N ARG A 39 -8.18 -2.11 -10.41
CA ARG A 39 -9.17 -1.19 -10.98
C ARG A 39 -10.27 -1.94 -11.72
N LYS A 40 -9.91 -2.96 -12.49
CA LYS A 40 -10.87 -3.77 -13.25
C LYS A 40 -11.82 -4.51 -12.31
N LEU A 41 -11.29 -5.20 -11.31
CA LEU A 41 -12.11 -5.97 -10.37
C LEU A 41 -12.96 -5.09 -9.45
N ALA A 42 -12.42 -4.00 -8.94
CA ALA A 42 -13.21 -3.05 -8.15
C ALA A 42 -14.36 -2.45 -8.98
N GLY A 43 -14.11 -2.16 -10.26
CA GLY A 43 -15.16 -1.72 -11.19
C GLY A 43 -16.25 -2.76 -11.41
N MET A 44 -15.92 -4.04 -11.50
CA MET A 44 -16.91 -5.15 -11.57
C MET A 44 -17.73 -5.24 -10.28
N GLY A 45 -17.15 -4.89 -9.13
CA GLY A 45 -17.85 -4.76 -7.86
C GLY A 45 -18.64 -3.46 -7.70
N GLY A 46 -18.75 -2.64 -8.75
CA GLY A 46 -19.53 -1.39 -8.75
C GLY A 46 -18.79 -0.18 -8.18
N ALA A 47 -17.53 -0.30 -7.80
CA ALA A 47 -16.76 0.81 -7.24
C ALA A 47 -16.05 1.62 -8.33
N LYS A 48 -16.00 2.95 -8.16
CA LYS A 48 -15.25 3.85 -9.03
C LYS A 48 -13.79 3.87 -8.61
N ALA A 49 -12.95 3.17 -9.33
CA ALA A 49 -11.53 3.10 -9.04
C ALA A 49 -10.76 4.33 -9.59
N PRO A 50 -9.71 4.77 -8.90
CA PRO A 50 -8.90 5.92 -9.31
C PRO A 50 -8.13 5.64 -10.60
N LEU A 51 -7.94 6.69 -11.40
CA LEU A 51 -7.15 6.64 -12.64
C LEU A 51 -5.66 6.99 -12.41
N VAL A 52 -5.29 7.32 -11.18
CA VAL A 52 -3.92 7.62 -10.78
C VAL A 52 -3.43 6.59 -9.77
N PRO A 53 -2.13 6.37 -9.63
CA PRO A 53 -1.59 5.54 -8.56
C PRO A 53 -2.03 6.09 -7.20
N VAL A 54 -2.56 5.22 -6.34
CA VAL A 54 -3.03 5.58 -5.00
C VAL A 54 -2.34 4.67 -3.98
N ASP A 55 -1.92 5.25 -2.88
CA ASP A 55 -1.29 4.49 -1.80
C ASP A 55 -2.28 3.48 -1.21
N ILE A 56 -1.77 2.30 -0.88
CA ILE A 56 -2.57 1.21 -0.33
C ILE A 56 -2.86 1.51 1.15
N ALA A 57 -4.15 1.55 1.50
CA ALA A 57 -4.61 1.56 2.89
C ALA A 57 -4.63 0.12 3.41
N TRP A 58 -3.51 -0.32 3.95
CA TRP A 58 -3.34 -1.69 4.44
C TRP A 58 -4.37 -2.01 5.53
N ARG A 59 -4.97 -3.18 5.47
CA ARG A 59 -5.74 -3.72 6.59
C ARG A 59 -4.78 -4.20 7.66
N ALA A 60 -5.09 -3.86 8.90
CA ALA A 60 -4.42 -4.48 10.03
C ALA A 60 -4.70 -5.99 10.03
N GLN A 61 -3.69 -6.78 10.38
CA GLN A 61 -3.86 -8.18 10.67
C GLN A 61 -4.59 -8.30 12.00
N PRO A 62 -5.67 -9.09 12.10
CA PRO A 62 -6.46 -9.21 13.33
C PRO A 62 -5.61 -9.71 14.50
N ASP A 63 -4.76 -10.70 14.24
CA ASP A 63 -3.80 -11.30 15.17
C ASP A 63 -2.66 -12.00 14.40
N ALA A 64 -1.71 -12.60 15.12
CA ALA A 64 -0.54 -13.24 14.51
C ALA A 64 -0.89 -14.48 13.66
N GLU A 65 -2.02 -15.12 13.89
CA GLU A 65 -2.42 -16.37 13.24
C GLU A 65 -3.39 -16.14 12.09
N ASN A 66 -4.17 -15.05 12.13
CA ASN A 66 -5.21 -14.78 11.16
C ASN A 66 -4.79 -13.75 10.12
N THR A 67 -4.97 -14.07 8.85
CA THR A 67 -4.79 -13.13 7.75
C THR A 67 -5.94 -12.12 7.70
N PRO A 68 -5.73 -10.90 7.16
CA PRO A 68 -6.78 -9.90 7.03
C PRO A 68 -7.90 -10.28 6.07
N PHE A 69 -7.75 -11.40 5.36
CA PHE A 69 -8.74 -11.96 4.44
C PHE A 69 -8.90 -13.45 4.69
N PRO A 70 -10.13 -14.01 4.65
CA PRO A 70 -10.34 -15.45 4.69
C PRO A 70 -9.59 -16.12 3.54
N THR A 71 -8.71 -17.04 3.87
CA THR A 71 -7.84 -17.73 2.90
C THR A 71 -8.01 -19.23 3.03
N PHE A 72 -8.27 -19.89 1.93
CA PHE A 72 -8.48 -21.32 1.87
C PHE A 72 -7.59 -21.94 0.80
N SER A 73 -7.08 -23.14 1.04
CA SER A 73 -6.42 -23.88 -0.02
C SER A 73 -7.42 -24.23 -1.12
N ALA A 74 -6.99 -24.14 -2.38
CA ALA A 74 -7.81 -24.49 -3.54
C ALA A 74 -8.34 -25.92 -3.48
N THR A 75 -7.63 -26.84 -2.79
CA THR A 75 -8.04 -28.22 -2.55
C THR A 75 -9.36 -28.31 -1.78
N TYR A 76 -9.64 -27.33 -0.91
CA TYR A 76 -10.87 -27.32 -0.12
C TYR A 76 -12.03 -26.59 -0.79
N LEU A 77 -11.83 -26.05 -1.99
CA LEU A 77 -12.86 -25.25 -2.67
C LEU A 77 -14.19 -25.98 -2.84
N GLN A 78 -14.14 -27.28 -3.15
CA GLN A 78 -15.33 -28.13 -3.30
C GLN A 78 -16.12 -28.36 -2.00
N PHE A 79 -15.51 -28.14 -0.85
CA PHE A 79 -16.12 -28.33 0.46
C PHE A 79 -16.54 -27.01 1.12
N LEU A 80 -16.24 -25.86 0.50
CA LEU A 80 -16.61 -24.57 1.05
C LEU A 80 -18.11 -24.34 0.92
N PRO A 81 -18.78 -23.90 2.00
CA PRO A 81 -20.17 -23.50 1.94
C PRO A 81 -20.39 -22.40 0.89
N PRO A 82 -21.44 -22.49 0.06
CA PRO A 82 -21.74 -21.50 -0.98
C PRO A 82 -21.83 -20.05 -0.44
N GLU A 83 -22.22 -19.87 0.79
CA GLU A 83 -22.36 -18.56 1.46
C GLU A 83 -21.03 -17.84 1.63
N LEU A 84 -19.92 -18.58 1.67
CA LEU A 84 -18.58 -18.00 1.74
C LEU A 84 -18.11 -17.42 0.40
N ILE A 85 -18.71 -17.84 -0.71
CA ILE A 85 -18.29 -17.48 -2.06
C ILE A 85 -19.34 -16.63 -2.78
N LYS A 86 -20.62 -16.94 -2.58
CA LYS A 86 -21.72 -16.29 -3.29
C LYS A 86 -21.74 -14.77 -3.05
N GLY A 87 -21.73 -13.99 -4.14
CA GLY A 87 -21.77 -12.54 -4.10
C GLY A 87 -20.45 -11.89 -3.67
N LYS A 88 -19.35 -12.64 -3.59
CA LYS A 88 -18.03 -12.11 -3.22
C LYS A 88 -17.05 -12.17 -4.39
N ILE A 89 -16.07 -11.28 -4.37
CA ILE A 89 -14.93 -11.37 -5.28
C ILE A 89 -13.96 -12.39 -4.69
N VAL A 90 -13.74 -13.48 -5.42
CA VAL A 90 -12.80 -14.54 -5.06
C VAL A 90 -11.52 -14.35 -5.87
N LEU A 91 -10.39 -14.22 -5.17
CA LEU A 91 -9.08 -14.17 -5.80
C LEU A 91 -8.42 -15.55 -5.69
N ILE A 92 -7.94 -16.05 -6.81
CA ILE A 92 -7.17 -17.29 -6.86
C ILE A 92 -5.74 -16.90 -7.24
N GLY A 93 -4.77 -17.31 -6.43
CA GLY A 93 -3.36 -17.02 -6.66
C GLY A 93 -2.47 -18.08 -6.03
N ALA A 94 -1.26 -18.21 -6.57
CA ALA A 94 -0.25 -19.08 -5.99
C ALA A 94 0.43 -18.36 -4.81
N VAL A 95 0.60 -19.10 -3.71
CA VAL A 95 1.38 -18.65 -2.56
C VAL A 95 2.66 -19.48 -2.55
N LEU A 96 3.66 -18.99 -3.30
CA LEU A 96 4.95 -19.67 -3.41
C LEU A 96 5.92 -19.12 -2.37
N SER A 97 6.87 -19.94 -1.94
CA SER A 97 7.83 -19.56 -0.90
C SER A 97 8.86 -18.53 -1.39
N ILE A 98 9.21 -18.55 -2.67
CA ILE A 98 10.30 -17.73 -3.24
C ILE A 98 9.79 -16.79 -4.34
N THR A 99 8.80 -17.22 -5.12
CA THR A 99 8.30 -16.48 -6.27
C THR A 99 7.01 -15.72 -5.91
N ASP A 100 6.76 -14.55 -6.54
CA ASP A 100 5.60 -13.70 -6.31
C ASP A 100 5.49 -13.21 -4.85
N ARG A 101 6.64 -12.89 -4.25
CA ARG A 101 6.74 -12.30 -2.92
C ARG A 101 7.17 -10.84 -3.04
N HIS A 102 6.38 -9.95 -2.46
CA HIS A 102 6.58 -8.52 -2.55
C HIS A 102 6.80 -7.90 -1.18
N ARG A 103 7.83 -7.08 -1.09
CA ARG A 103 8.06 -6.27 0.11
C ARG A 103 7.01 -5.18 0.18
N THR A 104 6.45 -4.99 1.36
CA THR A 104 5.42 -3.99 1.64
C THR A 104 5.81 -3.19 2.88
N PRO A 105 5.18 -2.03 3.16
CA PRO A 105 5.42 -1.32 4.41
C PRO A 105 5.16 -2.15 5.67
N LEU A 106 4.32 -3.18 5.59
CA LEU A 106 4.07 -4.09 6.70
C LEU A 106 5.27 -5.01 6.99
N SER A 107 6.12 -5.26 5.98
CA SER A 107 7.34 -6.07 6.17
C SER A 107 8.38 -5.44 7.10
N ILE A 108 8.28 -4.15 7.35
CA ILE A 108 9.20 -3.44 8.26
C ILE A 108 8.82 -3.69 9.73
N ILE A 109 7.56 -4.03 9.97
CA ILE A 109 7.00 -4.20 11.32
C ILE A 109 7.15 -5.66 11.78
N ASP A 110 7.25 -6.60 10.86
CA ASP A 110 7.28 -8.03 11.14
C ASP A 110 8.64 -8.62 10.72
N ASP A 111 9.50 -8.86 11.69
CA ASP A 111 10.93 -9.24 11.56
C ASP A 111 11.15 -10.70 11.10
N GLY A 112 10.15 -11.33 10.48
CA GLY A 112 10.22 -12.71 10.04
C GLY A 112 9.93 -12.91 8.55
N ASP A 113 9.84 -14.17 8.16
CA ASP A 113 9.44 -14.66 6.82
C ASP A 113 8.12 -14.06 6.29
N ARG A 114 7.34 -13.41 7.16
CA ARG A 114 6.09 -12.70 6.91
C ARG A 114 6.29 -11.36 6.21
N GLY A 115 7.52 -10.84 6.18
CA GLY A 115 7.86 -9.56 5.58
C GLY A 115 7.59 -9.46 4.08
N ASN A 116 7.47 -10.58 3.39
CA ASN A 116 7.18 -10.64 1.96
C ASN A 116 5.76 -11.15 1.74
N MET A 117 4.88 -10.26 1.32
CA MET A 117 3.47 -10.57 1.07
C MET A 117 3.27 -11.18 -0.32
N PRO A 118 2.48 -12.26 -0.48
CA PRO A 118 2.10 -12.77 -1.79
C PRO A 118 1.39 -11.71 -2.64
N GLY A 119 1.67 -11.65 -3.94
CA GLY A 119 1.07 -10.66 -4.82
C GLY A 119 -0.46 -10.67 -4.81
N VAL A 120 -1.09 -11.83 -4.71
CA VAL A 120 -2.56 -11.95 -4.59
C VAL A 120 -3.10 -11.24 -3.35
N MET A 121 -2.37 -11.24 -2.23
CA MET A 121 -2.77 -10.55 -0.99
C MET A 121 -2.63 -9.03 -1.14
N VAL A 122 -1.56 -8.57 -1.79
CA VAL A 122 -1.40 -7.14 -2.12
C VAL A 122 -2.56 -6.64 -2.98
N GLN A 123 -2.95 -7.42 -3.98
CA GLN A 123 -4.10 -7.11 -4.83
C GLN A 123 -5.41 -7.09 -4.02
N ALA A 124 -5.60 -8.03 -3.08
CA ALA A 124 -6.76 -8.08 -2.20
C ALA A 124 -6.89 -6.82 -1.35
N HIS A 125 -5.79 -6.31 -0.79
CA HIS A 125 -5.77 -5.04 -0.06
C HIS A 125 -6.22 -3.87 -0.94
N GLY A 126 -5.70 -3.78 -2.16
CA GLY A 126 -6.07 -2.72 -3.11
C GLY A 126 -7.54 -2.78 -3.53
N ILE A 127 -8.07 -3.97 -3.85
CA ILE A 127 -9.47 -4.15 -4.26
C ILE A 127 -10.42 -3.77 -3.13
N THR A 128 -10.19 -4.32 -1.93
CA THR A 128 -11.02 -4.03 -0.75
C THR A 128 -10.98 -2.56 -0.36
N GLN A 129 -9.82 -1.91 -0.46
CA GLN A 129 -9.69 -0.48 -0.23
C GLN A 129 -10.65 0.32 -1.10
N ILE A 130 -10.69 0.02 -2.40
CA ILE A 130 -11.53 0.75 -3.36
C ILE A 130 -13.01 0.45 -3.12
N LEU A 131 -13.36 -0.81 -2.89
CA LEU A 131 -14.74 -1.23 -2.61
C LEU A 131 -15.30 -0.60 -1.33
N GLU A 132 -14.49 -0.49 -0.29
CA GLU A 132 -14.86 0.09 1.00
C GLU A 132 -14.68 1.61 1.07
N GLY A 133 -14.10 2.22 0.04
CA GLY A 133 -13.80 3.66 0.03
C GLY A 133 -12.76 4.07 1.08
N ARG A 134 -11.92 3.14 1.55
CA ARG A 134 -10.87 3.42 2.54
C ARG A 134 -9.79 4.30 1.93
N ARG A 135 -9.26 5.20 2.75
CA ARG A 135 -8.13 6.06 2.39
C ARG A 135 -6.94 5.76 3.30
N PRO A 136 -5.71 5.79 2.77
CA PRO A 136 -4.53 5.69 3.60
C PRO A 136 -4.49 6.88 4.58
N PRO A 137 -3.97 6.68 5.79
CA PRO A 137 -3.75 7.79 6.71
C PRO A 137 -2.76 8.78 6.08
N THR A 138 -3.17 10.02 5.97
CA THR A 138 -2.31 11.10 5.46
C THR A 138 -2.05 12.11 6.58
N VAL A 139 -0.80 12.52 6.73
CA VAL A 139 -0.46 13.61 7.64
C VAL A 139 -0.84 14.92 6.95
N PRO A 140 -1.70 15.75 7.56
CA PRO A 140 -2.03 17.06 6.99
C PRO A 140 -0.76 17.90 6.78
N VAL A 141 -0.69 18.60 5.66
CA VAL A 141 0.48 19.45 5.31
C VAL A 141 0.77 20.48 6.39
N SER A 142 -0.26 21.00 7.07
CA SER A 142 -0.11 21.93 8.19
C SER A 142 0.72 21.35 9.35
N TRP A 143 0.54 20.07 9.67
CA TRP A 143 1.34 19.39 10.68
C TRP A 143 2.79 19.22 10.25
N THR A 144 3.02 18.88 8.98
CA THR A 144 4.37 18.76 8.42
C THR A 144 5.10 20.09 8.47
N ILE A 145 4.45 21.18 8.05
CA ILE A 145 5.02 22.54 8.13
C ILE A 145 5.28 22.92 9.58
N GLY A 146 4.33 22.68 10.49
CA GLY A 146 4.48 22.98 11.91
C GLY A 146 5.67 22.26 12.55
N LEU A 147 5.85 20.96 12.27
CA LEU A 147 7.00 20.19 12.75
C LEU A 147 8.31 20.69 12.15
N LEU A 148 8.36 21.00 10.86
CA LEU A 148 9.55 21.55 10.23
C LEU A 148 9.94 22.91 10.85
N ALA A 149 8.98 23.81 11.06
CA ALA A 149 9.22 25.09 11.72
C ALA A 149 9.71 24.91 13.16
N LEU A 150 9.11 23.98 13.91
CA LEU A 150 9.53 23.64 15.26
C LEU A 150 11.00 23.18 15.30
N PHE A 151 11.36 22.22 14.46
CA PHE A 151 12.73 21.70 14.42
C PHE A 151 13.73 22.75 13.93
N ALA A 152 13.35 23.60 12.98
CA ALA A 152 14.18 24.69 12.51
C ALA A 152 14.44 25.69 13.62
N THR A 153 13.43 26.13 14.38
CA THR A 153 13.57 27.09 15.50
C THR A 153 14.38 26.50 16.65
N LEU A 154 14.14 25.23 17.00
CA LEU A 154 14.91 24.52 18.01
C LEU A 154 16.39 24.42 17.61
N GLY A 155 16.68 24.01 16.38
CA GLY A 155 18.04 23.89 15.87
C GLY A 155 18.77 25.25 15.85
N THR A 156 18.11 26.30 15.41
CA THR A 156 18.67 27.67 15.45
C THR A 156 18.92 28.14 16.87
N GLY A 157 17.94 27.90 17.76
CA GLY A 157 18.08 28.28 19.18
C GLY A 157 19.25 27.58 19.86
N LEU A 158 19.39 26.26 19.66
CA LEU A 158 20.54 25.50 20.20
C LEU A 158 21.88 25.96 19.62
N SER A 159 21.90 26.29 18.32
CA SER A 159 23.12 26.81 17.68
C SER A 159 23.58 28.16 18.28
N LEU A 160 22.63 29.07 18.52
CA LEU A 160 22.92 30.36 19.14
C LEU A 160 23.41 30.21 20.58
N LEU A 161 22.82 29.31 21.37
CA LEU A 161 23.29 29.02 22.73
C LEU A 161 24.71 28.46 22.74
N ARG A 162 25.05 27.57 21.79
CA ARG A 162 26.40 27.02 21.68
C ARG A 162 27.44 28.07 21.27
N MET A 163 27.09 29.01 20.40
CA MET A 163 27.95 30.13 20.05
C MET A 163 28.19 31.07 21.25
N GLY A 164 27.16 31.33 22.05
CA GLY A 164 27.30 32.11 23.28
C GLY A 164 28.27 31.52 24.31
N ILE A 165 28.32 30.18 24.41
CA ILE A 165 29.25 29.47 25.30
C ILE A 165 30.71 29.61 24.79
N VAL A 166 30.91 29.52 23.47
CA VAL A 166 32.27 29.68 22.89
C VAL A 166 32.80 31.09 23.05
N PHE A 167 31.95 32.10 22.96
CA PHE A 167 32.34 33.52 23.21
C PHE A 167 32.64 33.82 24.68
N ASN A 168 32.03 33.10 25.65
CA ASN A 168 32.26 33.30 27.07
C ASN A 168 33.49 32.57 27.62
N VAL A 169 34.10 31.66 26.89
CA VAL A 169 35.31 30.92 27.32
C VAL A 169 36.58 31.51 26.70
N GLY A 170 36.46 32.49 25.83
CA GLY A 170 37.55 33.16 25.09
C GLY A 170 37.99 34.53 25.67
N ILE A 171 37.73 34.82 26.97
CA ILE A 171 38.27 35.99 27.67
C ILE A 171 39.08 35.55 28.86
#